data_de1ca7baeedb0ca560c1305965eaf91f
#
_entry.id   de1ca7baeedb0ca560c1305965eaf91f
#
_cell.length_a   1.000
_cell.length_b   1.000
_cell.length_c   1.000
_cell.angle_alpha   90.00
_cell.angle_beta   90.00
_cell.angle_gamma   90.00
#
_symmetry.space_group_name_H-M   'P 1'
#
loop_
_entity.id
_entity.type
_entity.pdbx_description
1 polymer ?
#
loop_
_entity_poly.entity_id
_entity_poly.type
_entity_poly.pdbx_seq_one_letter_code
_entity_poly.pdbx_strand_id
1 'polypeptide(L)'
;MINLTNIKEYKDNKELLKEIKEEFKNSSDLIIKTIKDIDVIFLESLCSSDKINEYILKVLSLSKKKIKDLNNILVGPNTKKIKSKSEITNLLLNGFTIVLGNNWYAVETKGDLVRSVTAPTTESDLHGPKDSFNESIQTNLGLIKRRIKSPDLVNIDMDIGLYSKTKVSIIYISSIAEVSLINKVKNKLNQINIDGILDAGNIKQLIGKENRSAFPTSQLTERPDKAAADLLEGKIIILVDASPLAISLPS
;
A
#
# COMPACT_ATOMS: atom_id res chain seq x y z
N MET A 1 -11.23 -34.59 -14.40
CA MET A 1 -10.25 -35.03 -13.35
C MET A 1 -9.53 -33.80 -12.86
N ILE A 2 -9.95 -33.27 -11.71
CA ILE A 2 -9.33 -32.11 -11.08
C ILE A 2 -8.04 -32.60 -10.44
N ASN A 3 -6.93 -32.04 -10.86
CA ASN A 3 -5.59 -32.42 -10.42
C ASN A 3 -5.43 -32.17 -8.91
N LEU A 4 -5.60 -33.21 -8.10
CA LEU A 4 -5.37 -33.22 -6.66
C LEU A 4 -3.89 -33.03 -6.25
N THR A 5 -3.00 -32.93 -7.23
CA THR A 5 -1.54 -32.76 -7.02
C THR A 5 -1.17 -31.39 -6.50
N ASN A 6 -1.91 -30.33 -6.81
CA ASN A 6 -1.55 -28.97 -6.37
C ASN A 6 -1.84 -28.66 -4.90
N ILE A 7 -2.64 -29.48 -4.21
CA ILE A 7 -2.96 -29.27 -2.76
C ILE A 7 -1.89 -29.90 -1.85
N LYS A 8 -1.10 -30.84 -2.35
CA LYS A 8 0.00 -31.46 -1.61
C LYS A 8 1.27 -30.60 -1.49
N GLU A 9 1.47 -29.66 -2.41
CA GLU A 9 2.69 -28.83 -2.45
C GLU A 9 2.72 -27.67 -1.45
N TYR A 10 1.57 -27.24 -0.91
CA TYR A 10 1.51 -26.08 -0.01
C TYR A 10 1.10 -26.44 1.42
N LYS A 11 1.65 -27.52 1.97
CA LYS A 11 1.39 -27.90 3.36
C LYS A 11 2.07 -27.00 4.39
N ASP A 12 2.98 -26.11 3.99
CA ASP A 12 3.67 -25.25 4.93
C ASP A 12 3.28 -23.78 4.72
N ASN A 13 2.35 -23.28 5.55
CA ASN A 13 1.99 -21.86 5.59
C ASN A 13 3.21 -20.95 5.78
N LYS A 14 4.30 -21.46 6.38
CA LYS A 14 5.54 -20.71 6.61
C LYS A 14 6.29 -20.43 5.31
N GLU A 15 6.30 -21.41 4.39
CA GLU A 15 6.93 -21.22 3.07
C GLU A 15 6.13 -20.20 2.25
N LEU A 16 4.81 -20.34 2.22
CA LEU A 16 3.92 -19.37 1.57
C LEU A 16 4.07 -17.95 2.13
N LEU A 17 4.13 -17.81 3.46
CA LEU A 17 4.38 -16.53 4.10
C LEU A 17 5.73 -15.91 3.71
N LYS A 18 6.77 -16.74 3.59
CA LYS A 18 8.08 -16.30 3.15
C LYS A 18 8.05 -15.77 1.71
N GLU A 19 7.34 -16.46 0.84
CA GLU A 19 7.19 -16.04 -0.55
C GLU A 19 6.38 -14.75 -0.69
N ILE A 20 5.25 -14.61 0.04
CA ILE A 20 4.47 -13.36 0.06
C ILE A 20 5.33 -12.19 0.59
N LYS A 21 6.10 -12.43 1.67
CA LYS A 21 7.04 -11.42 2.19
C LYS A 21 8.11 -11.04 1.18
N GLU A 22 8.62 -11.99 0.40
CA GLU A 22 9.62 -11.69 -0.62
C GLU A 22 9.01 -10.92 -1.80
N GLU A 23 7.80 -11.28 -2.23
CA GLU A 23 7.09 -10.60 -3.31
C GLU A 23 6.76 -9.13 -2.95
N PHE A 24 6.40 -8.87 -1.69
CA PHE A 24 6.07 -7.53 -1.18
C PHE A 24 7.17 -6.94 -0.28
N LYS A 25 8.41 -7.43 -0.34
CA LYS A 25 9.51 -7.09 0.60
C LYS A 25 9.81 -5.62 0.78
N ASN A 26 9.52 -4.83 -0.24
CA ASN A 26 9.76 -3.39 -0.25
C ASN A 26 8.47 -2.57 -0.07
N SER A 27 7.36 -3.20 0.30
CA SER A 27 6.07 -2.54 0.50
C SER A 27 5.80 -2.39 2.00
N SER A 28 5.88 -1.16 2.51
CA SER A 28 5.72 -0.87 3.95
C SER A 28 4.30 -1.11 4.46
N ASP A 29 3.31 -1.20 3.58
CA ASP A 29 1.91 -1.40 3.96
C ASP A 29 1.46 -2.87 3.97
N LEU A 30 2.34 -3.83 3.68
CA LEU A 30 2.03 -5.24 3.89
C LEU A 30 2.02 -5.56 5.37
N ILE A 31 0.84 -5.86 5.90
CA ILE A 31 0.65 -6.24 7.30
C ILE A 31 0.39 -7.74 7.42
N ILE A 32 1.11 -8.38 8.34
CA ILE A 32 0.93 -9.78 8.71
C ILE A 32 0.73 -9.86 10.21
N LYS A 33 -0.42 -10.41 10.64
CA LYS A 33 -0.76 -10.63 12.05
C LYS A 33 -1.04 -12.10 12.27
N THR A 34 -0.46 -12.70 13.31
CA THR A 34 -0.72 -14.10 13.69
C THR A 34 -1.60 -14.15 14.93
N ILE A 35 -2.71 -14.87 14.86
CA ILE A 35 -3.66 -15.11 15.96
C ILE A 35 -3.92 -16.60 16.05
N LYS A 36 -3.52 -17.26 17.15
CA LYS A 36 -3.77 -18.70 17.41
C LYS A 36 -3.36 -19.61 16.23
N ASP A 37 -2.16 -19.43 15.73
CA ASP A 37 -1.61 -20.19 14.58
C ASP A 37 -2.33 -19.93 13.24
N ILE A 38 -3.08 -18.83 13.13
CA ILE A 38 -3.70 -18.34 11.90
C ILE A 38 -3.04 -17.04 11.50
N ASP A 39 -2.53 -16.98 10.27
CA ASP A 39 -1.93 -15.76 9.74
C ASP A 39 -2.96 -14.97 8.95
N VAL A 40 -3.03 -13.68 9.23
CA VAL A 40 -3.91 -12.70 8.60
C VAL A 40 -3.04 -11.70 7.87
N ILE A 41 -3.20 -11.63 6.55
CA ILE A 41 -2.33 -10.86 5.65
C ILE A 41 -3.18 -9.87 4.85
N PHE A 42 -2.80 -8.62 4.82
CA PHE A 42 -3.50 -7.59 4.05
C PHE A 42 -2.58 -6.42 3.69
N LEU A 43 -3.00 -5.63 2.69
CA LEU A 43 -2.40 -4.34 2.38
C LEU A 43 -3.19 -3.24 3.08
N GLU A 44 -2.56 -2.53 4.03
CA GLU A 44 -3.22 -1.56 4.90
C GLU A 44 -3.90 -0.43 4.11
N SER A 45 -3.25 0.07 3.05
CA SER A 45 -3.77 1.14 2.21
C SER A 45 -5.00 0.77 1.39
N LEU A 46 -5.27 -0.53 1.17
CA LEU A 46 -6.40 -1.02 0.37
C LEU A 46 -7.56 -1.55 1.21
N CYS A 47 -7.33 -1.84 2.49
CA CYS A 47 -8.29 -2.49 3.37
C CYS A 47 -8.84 -1.53 4.45
N SER A 48 -10.04 -1.80 4.93
CA SER A 48 -10.65 -1.12 6.08
C SER A 48 -10.26 -1.84 7.37
N SER A 49 -9.62 -1.14 8.30
CA SER A 49 -9.29 -1.66 9.62
C SER A 49 -10.53 -2.12 10.39
N ASP A 50 -11.65 -1.42 10.26
CA ASP A 50 -12.91 -1.78 10.91
C ASP A 50 -13.45 -3.11 10.38
N LYS A 51 -13.47 -3.29 9.03
CA LYS A 51 -13.90 -4.54 8.41
C LYS A 51 -12.98 -5.71 8.79
N ILE A 52 -11.66 -5.50 8.82
CA ILE A 52 -10.70 -6.54 9.26
C ILE A 52 -10.97 -6.91 10.71
N ASN A 53 -11.13 -5.91 11.59
CA ASN A 53 -11.38 -6.14 13.00
C ASN A 53 -12.70 -6.91 13.22
N GLU A 54 -13.78 -6.47 12.59
CA GLU A 54 -15.12 -7.05 12.77
C GLU A 54 -15.23 -8.45 12.16
N TYR A 55 -14.79 -8.62 10.91
CA TYR A 55 -15.01 -9.86 10.17
C TYR A 55 -13.98 -10.96 10.46
N ILE A 56 -12.79 -10.58 10.94
CA ILE A 56 -11.67 -11.50 11.07
C ILE A 56 -11.09 -11.50 12.50
N LEU A 57 -10.49 -10.38 12.95
CA LEU A 57 -9.68 -10.40 14.18
C LEU A 57 -10.51 -10.68 15.43
N LYS A 58 -11.67 -10.04 15.58
CA LYS A 58 -12.57 -10.22 16.70
C LYS A 58 -13.11 -11.66 16.75
N VAL A 59 -13.50 -12.18 15.60
CA VAL A 59 -14.04 -13.54 15.48
C VAL A 59 -12.98 -14.60 15.81
N LEU A 60 -11.76 -14.46 15.30
CA LEU A 60 -10.65 -15.36 15.62
C LEU A 60 -10.26 -15.28 17.10
N SER A 61 -10.26 -14.09 17.69
CA SER A 61 -9.89 -13.88 19.11
C SER A 61 -10.89 -14.48 20.07
N LEU A 62 -12.19 -14.35 19.80
CA LEU A 62 -13.29 -14.82 20.66
C LEU A 62 -13.52 -16.34 20.59
N SER A 63 -13.07 -17.00 19.54
CA SER A 63 -13.24 -18.45 19.39
C SER A 63 -12.48 -19.21 20.49
N LYS A 64 -13.21 -19.96 21.34
CA LYS A 64 -12.65 -20.69 22.49
C LYS A 64 -11.97 -22.01 22.12
N LYS A 65 -12.18 -22.57 20.93
CA LYS A 65 -11.66 -23.86 20.46
C LYS A 65 -10.57 -23.67 19.40
N LYS A 66 -9.68 -24.67 19.26
CA LYS A 66 -8.82 -24.75 18.06
C LYS A 66 -9.71 -24.67 16.82
N ILE A 67 -9.48 -23.67 16.00
CA ILE A 67 -10.29 -23.39 14.81
C ILE A 67 -10.00 -24.49 13.79
N LYS A 68 -10.90 -25.46 13.66
CA LYS A 68 -10.75 -26.56 12.69
C LYS A 68 -11.25 -26.17 11.31
N ASP A 69 -12.25 -25.29 11.23
CA ASP A 69 -12.84 -24.84 9.97
C ASP A 69 -13.09 -23.31 10.02
N LEU A 70 -12.33 -22.60 9.21
CA LEU A 70 -12.44 -21.15 9.08
C LEU A 70 -13.72 -20.72 8.33
N ASN A 71 -14.28 -21.61 7.49
CA ASN A 71 -15.45 -21.29 6.66
C ASN A 71 -16.68 -20.91 7.49
N ASN A 72 -16.84 -21.55 8.66
CA ASN A 72 -17.99 -21.32 9.54
C ASN A 72 -17.79 -20.14 10.51
N ILE A 73 -16.62 -19.51 10.47
CA ILE A 73 -16.22 -18.48 11.44
C ILE A 73 -16.07 -17.13 10.76
N LEU A 74 -15.54 -17.10 9.54
CA LEU A 74 -15.35 -15.87 8.79
C LEU A 74 -16.71 -15.36 8.26
N VAL A 75 -17.11 -14.18 8.71
CA VAL A 75 -18.45 -13.61 8.46
C VAL A 75 -18.47 -12.49 7.40
N GLY A 76 -17.39 -12.28 6.68
CA GLY A 76 -17.32 -11.24 5.66
C GLY A 76 -18.30 -11.49 4.49
N PRO A 77 -18.86 -10.43 3.90
CA PRO A 77 -19.91 -10.52 2.86
C PRO A 77 -19.45 -11.24 1.60
N ASN A 78 -18.16 -11.24 1.32
CA ASN A 78 -17.56 -11.94 0.18
C ASN A 78 -16.32 -12.70 0.68
N THR A 79 -16.58 -13.91 1.18
CA THR A 79 -15.54 -14.83 1.65
C THR A 79 -15.33 -15.93 0.62
N LYS A 80 -14.09 -16.14 0.18
CA LYS A 80 -13.72 -17.14 -0.84
C LYS A 80 -12.66 -18.08 -0.33
N LYS A 81 -12.81 -19.37 -0.61
CA LYS A 81 -11.73 -20.33 -0.39
C LYS A 81 -10.69 -20.19 -1.51
N ILE A 82 -9.44 -20.02 -1.13
CA ILE A 82 -8.32 -19.90 -2.08
C ILE A 82 -7.93 -21.30 -2.54
N LYS A 83 -7.79 -21.48 -3.84
CA LYS A 83 -7.48 -22.76 -4.47
C LYS A 83 -6.03 -22.86 -4.94
N SER A 84 -5.41 -21.72 -5.25
CA SER A 84 -4.02 -21.68 -5.73
C SER A 84 -3.30 -20.45 -5.16
N LYS A 85 -1.97 -20.54 -5.04
CA LYS A 85 -1.12 -19.44 -4.63
C LYS A 85 -1.22 -18.24 -5.58
N SER A 86 -1.31 -18.49 -6.87
CA SER A 86 -1.38 -17.44 -7.90
C SER A 86 -2.56 -16.49 -7.73
N GLU A 87 -3.59 -16.88 -6.96
CA GLU A 87 -4.73 -16.02 -6.66
C GLU A 87 -4.42 -15.00 -5.55
N ILE A 88 -3.46 -15.30 -4.65
CA ILE A 88 -3.23 -14.53 -3.42
C ILE A 88 -2.78 -13.10 -3.72
N THR A 89 -1.79 -12.93 -4.56
CA THR A 89 -1.28 -11.62 -4.95
C THR A 89 -2.39 -10.75 -5.55
N ASN A 90 -3.16 -11.31 -6.48
CA ASN A 90 -4.27 -10.58 -7.09
C ASN A 90 -5.36 -10.23 -6.07
N LEU A 91 -5.67 -11.11 -5.11
CA LEU A 91 -6.63 -10.84 -4.06
C LEU A 91 -6.16 -9.72 -3.13
N LEU A 92 -4.89 -9.75 -2.68
CA LEU A 92 -4.29 -8.70 -1.87
C LEU A 92 -4.37 -7.34 -2.58
N LEU A 93 -3.97 -7.28 -3.85
CA LEU A 93 -4.01 -6.06 -4.68
C LEU A 93 -5.43 -5.55 -4.98
N ASN A 94 -6.46 -6.36 -4.73
CA ASN A 94 -7.86 -5.98 -4.85
C ASN A 94 -8.54 -5.69 -3.50
N GLY A 95 -7.79 -5.59 -2.39
CA GLY A 95 -8.30 -5.22 -1.07
C GLY A 95 -8.99 -6.37 -0.32
N PHE A 96 -8.57 -7.61 -0.58
CA PHE A 96 -8.94 -8.76 0.23
C PHE A 96 -7.91 -8.97 1.33
N THR A 97 -8.38 -9.42 2.48
CA THR A 97 -7.53 -9.95 3.55
C THR A 97 -7.43 -11.46 3.40
N ILE A 98 -6.20 -11.97 3.39
CA ILE A 98 -5.91 -13.41 3.31
C ILE A 98 -5.81 -13.98 4.71
N VAL A 99 -6.47 -15.10 4.95
CA VAL A 99 -6.49 -15.83 6.23
C VAL A 99 -5.94 -17.23 6.00
N LEU A 100 -4.75 -17.50 6.52
CA LEU A 100 -4.04 -18.77 6.38
C LEU A 100 -4.16 -19.61 7.65
N GLY A 101 -4.89 -20.69 7.58
CA GLY A 101 -4.99 -21.72 8.61
C GLY A 101 -4.82 -23.09 7.98
N ASN A 102 -5.63 -24.07 8.40
CA ASN A 102 -5.68 -25.41 7.75
C ASN A 102 -6.21 -25.34 6.31
N ASN A 103 -6.97 -24.33 6.00
CA ASN A 103 -7.40 -23.93 4.66
C ASN A 103 -7.17 -22.43 4.50
N TRP A 104 -7.09 -21.98 3.27
CA TRP A 104 -6.84 -20.59 2.94
C TRP A 104 -8.11 -19.90 2.49
N TYR A 105 -8.35 -18.73 3.02
CA TYR A 105 -9.53 -17.93 2.71
C TYR A 105 -9.12 -16.50 2.38
N ALA A 106 -9.89 -15.87 1.50
CA ALA A 106 -9.84 -14.45 1.22
C ALA A 106 -11.17 -13.82 1.65
N VAL A 107 -11.11 -12.79 2.45
CA VAL A 107 -12.27 -12.01 2.91
C VAL A 107 -12.19 -10.63 2.32
N GLU A 108 -13.25 -10.16 1.67
CA GLU A 108 -13.29 -8.80 1.13
C GLU A 108 -13.39 -7.78 2.27
N THR A 109 -12.29 -7.05 2.45
CA THR A 109 -12.16 -6.00 3.47
C THR A 109 -11.86 -4.65 2.87
N LYS A 110 -12.10 -4.50 1.57
CA LYS A 110 -11.80 -3.30 0.79
C LYS A 110 -12.27 -2.03 1.49
N GLY A 111 -11.36 -1.05 1.59
CA GLY A 111 -11.63 0.26 2.16
C GLY A 111 -12.51 1.13 1.24
N ASP A 112 -13.38 1.96 1.82
CA ASP A 112 -14.20 2.92 1.09
C ASP A 112 -13.42 4.22 0.89
N LEU A 113 -12.40 4.19 0.01
CA LEU A 113 -11.55 5.36 -0.26
C LEU A 113 -12.31 6.53 -0.91
N VAL A 114 -13.47 6.26 -1.52
CA VAL A 114 -14.24 7.27 -2.27
C VAL A 114 -14.96 8.28 -1.37
N ARG A 115 -15.31 7.91 -0.14
CA ARG A 115 -16.07 8.80 0.77
C ARG A 115 -15.28 9.98 1.33
N SER A 116 -13.95 9.89 1.30
CA SER A 116 -13.03 10.91 1.82
C SER A 116 -12.40 11.77 0.73
N VAL A 117 -12.82 11.61 -0.54
CA VAL A 117 -12.17 12.24 -1.69
C VAL A 117 -13.05 13.35 -2.22
N THR A 118 -12.52 14.57 -2.26
CA THR A 118 -13.10 15.75 -2.90
C THR A 118 -12.64 15.86 -4.35
N ALA A 119 -13.31 16.73 -5.14
CA ALA A 119 -12.80 17.07 -6.47
C ALA A 119 -11.54 17.94 -6.37
N PRO A 120 -10.58 17.82 -7.32
CA PRO A 120 -9.42 18.70 -7.39
C PRO A 120 -9.84 20.17 -7.43
N THR A 121 -9.18 21.01 -6.62
CA THR A 121 -9.52 22.44 -6.53
C THR A 121 -8.67 23.28 -7.48
N THR A 122 -7.43 22.89 -7.74
CA THR A 122 -6.46 23.66 -8.55
C THR A 122 -6.19 23.01 -9.91
N GLU A 123 -6.35 21.69 -10.04
CA GLU A 123 -6.10 20.93 -11.29
C GLU A 123 -7.39 20.33 -11.86
N SER A 124 -8.47 21.14 -12.04
CA SER A 124 -9.72 20.63 -12.57
C SER A 124 -9.61 20.24 -14.05
N ASP A 125 -9.89 18.97 -14.35
CA ASP A 125 -9.99 18.47 -15.72
C ASP A 125 -11.47 18.35 -16.13
N LEU A 126 -11.79 18.79 -17.34
CA LEU A 126 -13.18 18.74 -17.87
C LEU A 126 -13.65 17.29 -18.12
N HIS A 127 -12.73 16.37 -18.40
CA HIS A 127 -13.03 15.00 -18.82
C HIS A 127 -12.30 13.88 -18.05
N GLY A 128 -11.54 14.22 -16.98
CA GLY A 128 -10.77 13.27 -16.18
C GLY A 128 -11.50 12.74 -14.92
N PRO A 129 -10.87 11.79 -14.20
CA PRO A 129 -11.32 11.40 -12.87
C PRO A 129 -11.40 12.61 -11.94
N LYS A 130 -12.46 12.65 -11.12
CA LYS A 130 -12.68 13.77 -10.19
C LYS A 130 -12.16 13.52 -8.78
N ASP A 131 -11.45 12.41 -8.58
CA ASP A 131 -10.84 12.09 -7.29
C ASP A 131 -9.51 12.83 -7.13
N SER A 132 -9.28 13.32 -5.92
CA SER A 132 -8.10 14.07 -5.52
C SER A 132 -7.45 13.43 -4.31
N PHE A 133 -6.17 13.66 -4.09
CA PHE A 133 -5.49 13.35 -2.84
C PHE A 133 -6.10 14.16 -1.69
N ASN A 134 -5.99 13.60 -0.48
CA ASN A 134 -6.41 14.23 0.76
C ASN A 134 -5.25 14.23 1.79
N GLU A 135 -5.52 14.62 3.02
CA GLU A 135 -4.51 14.69 4.08
C GLU A 135 -4.05 13.32 4.59
N SER A 136 -4.77 12.24 4.32
CA SER A 136 -4.40 10.89 4.75
C SER A 136 -3.45 10.20 3.78
N ILE A 137 -2.21 9.98 4.17
CA ILE A 137 -1.21 9.28 3.36
C ILE A 137 -1.66 7.87 2.97
N GLN A 138 -2.37 7.16 3.86
CA GLN A 138 -2.89 5.82 3.59
C GLN A 138 -3.96 5.83 2.51
N THR A 139 -4.88 6.81 2.56
CA THR A 139 -5.88 7.00 1.52
C THR A 139 -5.22 7.30 0.18
N ASN A 140 -4.24 8.21 0.17
CA ASN A 140 -3.52 8.61 -1.04
C ASN A 140 -2.75 7.44 -1.67
N LEU A 141 -2.07 6.63 -0.87
CA LEU A 141 -1.41 5.41 -1.33
C LEU A 141 -2.43 4.42 -1.90
N GLY A 142 -3.57 4.24 -1.24
CA GLY A 142 -4.65 3.38 -1.71
C GLY A 142 -5.24 3.84 -3.05
N LEU A 143 -5.37 5.15 -3.30
CA LEU A 143 -5.82 5.72 -4.58
C LEU A 143 -4.84 5.40 -5.72
N ILE A 144 -3.54 5.43 -5.46
CA ILE A 144 -2.50 5.01 -6.42
C ILE A 144 -2.57 3.50 -6.66
N LYS A 145 -2.59 2.68 -5.60
CA LYS A 145 -2.62 1.20 -5.69
C LYS A 145 -3.89 0.66 -6.38
N ARG A 146 -4.99 1.37 -6.32
CA ARG A 146 -6.20 1.01 -7.10
C ARG A 146 -5.99 1.14 -8.61
N ARG A 147 -5.11 2.03 -9.06
CA ARG A 147 -4.79 2.26 -10.47
C ARG A 147 -3.67 1.35 -10.96
N ILE A 148 -2.67 1.10 -10.11
CA ILE A 148 -1.52 0.27 -10.41
C ILE A 148 -1.57 -0.96 -9.52
N LYS A 149 -2.14 -2.06 -10.04
CA LYS A 149 -2.30 -3.34 -9.33
C LYS A 149 -1.11 -4.25 -9.63
N SER A 150 0.05 -3.89 -9.12
CA SER A 150 1.28 -4.66 -9.29
C SER A 150 2.04 -4.78 -7.96
N PRO A 151 2.62 -5.95 -7.63
CA PRO A 151 3.53 -6.08 -6.50
C PRO A 151 4.83 -5.29 -6.70
N ASP A 152 5.17 -4.94 -7.96
CA ASP A 152 6.31 -4.07 -8.27
C ASP A 152 6.10 -2.62 -7.83
N LEU A 153 4.87 -2.21 -7.52
CA LEU A 153 4.59 -0.90 -6.94
C LEU A 153 5.01 -0.89 -5.47
N VAL A 154 6.19 -0.37 -5.25
CA VAL A 154 6.86 -0.29 -3.95
C VAL A 154 6.49 1.01 -3.26
N ASN A 155 6.25 0.96 -1.94
CA ASN A 155 6.20 2.14 -1.08
C ASN A 155 7.12 1.95 0.12
N ILE A 156 7.97 2.94 0.38
CA ILE A 156 8.91 2.95 1.51
C ILE A 156 8.57 4.14 2.39
N ASP A 157 8.21 3.84 3.62
CA ASP A 157 7.84 4.85 4.61
C ASP A 157 9.03 5.25 5.46
N MET A 158 9.10 6.53 5.81
CA MET A 158 10.06 7.11 6.75
C MET A 158 9.40 8.24 7.53
N ASP A 159 9.92 8.51 8.73
CA ASP A 159 9.48 9.64 9.56
C ASP A 159 10.50 10.77 9.46
N ILE A 160 10.05 11.98 9.12
CA ILE A 160 10.92 13.16 8.96
C ILE A 160 10.46 14.26 9.92
N GLY A 161 11.44 14.96 10.49
CA GLY A 161 11.23 16.01 11.50
C GLY A 161 11.46 15.52 12.92
N LEU A 162 12.24 16.30 13.69
CA LEU A 162 12.62 15.94 15.07
C LEU A 162 11.40 15.82 15.97
N TYR A 163 10.49 16.80 15.90
CA TYR A 163 9.28 16.86 16.71
C TYR A 163 8.04 16.40 15.98
N SER A 164 7.86 16.74 14.69
CA SER A 164 6.66 16.37 13.95
C SER A 164 6.59 14.88 13.63
N LYS A 165 7.75 14.23 13.38
CA LYS A 165 7.84 12.82 12.94
C LYS A 165 6.81 12.52 11.84
N THR A 166 6.73 13.44 10.87
CA THR A 166 5.76 13.37 9.80
C THR A 166 6.09 12.19 8.88
N LYS A 167 5.12 11.31 8.67
CA LYS A 167 5.29 10.16 7.77
C LYS A 167 5.42 10.64 6.34
N VAL A 168 6.43 10.15 5.64
CA VAL A 168 6.71 10.40 4.22
C VAL A 168 6.85 9.07 3.53
N SER A 169 6.14 8.85 2.42
CA SER A 169 6.21 7.62 1.64
C SER A 169 6.81 7.89 0.27
N ILE A 170 7.87 7.16 -0.08
CA ILE A 170 8.48 7.15 -1.41
C ILE A 170 7.84 6.02 -2.20
N ILE A 171 7.23 6.33 -3.33
CA ILE A 171 6.53 5.38 -4.18
C ILE A 171 7.20 5.31 -5.55
N TYR A 172 7.44 4.10 -6.04
CA TYR A 172 8.01 3.85 -7.37
C TYR A 172 7.66 2.46 -7.87
N ILE A 173 7.80 2.21 -9.17
CA ILE A 173 7.68 0.86 -9.75
C ILE A 173 9.09 0.27 -9.89
N SER A 174 9.38 -0.80 -9.15
CA SER A 174 10.72 -1.37 -9.04
C SER A 174 11.29 -1.89 -10.36
N SER A 175 10.44 -2.32 -11.29
CA SER A 175 10.83 -2.82 -12.61
C SER A 175 11.07 -1.72 -13.64
N ILE A 176 10.70 -0.45 -13.35
CA ILE A 176 10.77 0.66 -14.31
C ILE A 176 11.66 1.80 -13.81
N ALA A 177 11.55 2.15 -12.52
CA ALA A 177 12.25 3.30 -11.97
C ALA A 177 13.77 3.09 -11.88
N GLU A 178 14.53 4.14 -12.18
CA GLU A 178 15.99 4.11 -12.15
C GLU A 178 16.49 4.01 -10.70
N VAL A 179 17.32 2.99 -10.42
CA VAL A 179 17.85 2.70 -9.08
C VAL A 179 18.69 3.88 -8.53
N SER A 180 19.44 4.56 -9.40
CA SER A 180 20.25 5.72 -9.04
C SER A 180 19.37 6.86 -8.51
N LEU A 181 18.22 7.09 -9.16
CA LEU A 181 17.24 8.11 -8.77
C LEU A 181 16.59 7.76 -7.42
N ILE A 182 16.18 6.49 -7.24
CA ILE A 182 15.61 6.01 -5.99
C ILE A 182 16.57 6.26 -4.82
N ASN A 183 17.83 5.85 -4.97
CA ASN A 183 18.84 6.03 -3.93
C ASN A 183 19.12 7.51 -3.63
N LYS A 184 19.13 8.34 -4.64
CA LYS A 184 19.32 9.79 -4.52
C LYS A 184 18.19 10.44 -3.73
N VAL A 185 16.93 10.08 -4.03
CA VAL A 185 15.75 10.57 -3.30
C VAL A 185 15.81 10.13 -1.84
N LYS A 186 16.05 8.83 -1.58
CA LYS A 186 16.18 8.29 -0.22
C LYS A 186 17.26 9.02 0.59
N ASN A 187 18.44 9.19 0.01
CA ASN A 187 19.56 9.84 0.69
C ASN A 187 19.22 11.29 1.04
N LYS A 188 18.60 12.04 0.12
CA LYS A 188 18.21 13.43 0.39
C LYS A 188 17.16 13.53 1.49
N LEU A 189 16.14 12.68 1.48
CA LEU A 189 15.13 12.68 2.54
C LEU A 189 15.74 12.30 3.89
N ASN A 190 16.67 11.33 3.94
CA ASN A 190 17.36 10.93 5.17
C ASN A 190 18.29 12.02 5.73
N GLN A 191 18.77 12.95 4.89
CA GLN A 191 19.63 14.05 5.30
C GLN A 191 18.85 15.26 5.84
N ILE A 192 17.51 15.27 5.69
CA ILE A 192 16.68 16.34 6.22
C ILE A 192 16.73 16.33 7.75
N ASN A 193 17.34 17.38 8.32
CA ASN A 193 17.42 17.58 9.76
C ASN A 193 16.74 18.92 10.11
N ILE A 194 15.45 18.85 10.44
CA ILE A 194 14.62 20.00 10.81
C ILE A 194 13.64 19.62 11.92
N ASP A 195 13.08 20.60 12.59
CA ASP A 195 12.16 20.40 13.70
C ASP A 195 10.83 19.77 13.27
N GLY A 196 10.31 20.16 12.12
CA GLY A 196 9.04 19.63 11.63
C GLY A 196 8.79 19.83 10.14
N ILE A 197 8.00 18.93 9.58
CA ILE A 197 7.42 18.98 8.23
C ILE A 197 5.91 19.16 8.40
N LEU A 198 5.34 20.14 7.72
CA LEU A 198 3.91 20.46 7.80
C LEU A 198 3.15 20.03 6.53
N ASP A 199 3.82 20.02 5.38
CA ASP A 199 3.21 19.68 4.09
C ASP A 199 4.24 19.20 3.05
N ALA A 200 3.74 18.79 1.87
CA ALA A 200 4.57 18.39 0.74
C ALA A 200 5.44 19.55 0.18
N GLY A 201 4.99 20.80 0.30
CA GLY A 201 5.75 21.98 -0.15
C GLY A 201 7.05 22.13 0.64
N ASN A 202 7.04 21.83 1.95
CA ASN A 202 8.25 21.84 2.77
C ASN A 202 9.27 20.82 2.25
N ILE A 203 8.85 19.58 2.01
CA ILE A 203 9.70 18.51 1.45
C ILE A 203 10.26 18.95 0.08
N LYS A 204 9.41 19.46 -0.81
CA LYS A 204 9.81 19.93 -2.14
C LYS A 204 10.92 20.97 -2.06
N GLN A 205 10.79 21.97 -1.18
CA GLN A 205 11.80 23.00 -0.98
C GLN A 205 13.12 22.43 -0.45
N LEU A 206 13.07 21.50 0.53
CA LEU A 206 14.26 20.92 1.14
C LEU A 206 15.02 20.02 0.15
N ILE A 207 14.32 19.25 -0.67
CA ILE A 207 14.94 18.43 -1.71
C ILE A 207 15.58 19.33 -2.80
N GLY A 208 15.00 20.49 -3.10
CA GLY A 208 15.46 21.41 -4.15
C GLY A 208 16.60 22.35 -3.74
N LYS A 209 16.81 22.61 -2.46
CA LYS A 209 17.73 23.66 -1.95
C LYS A 209 19.21 23.41 -2.24
N GLU A 210 19.65 22.18 -2.36
CA GLU A 210 21.10 21.87 -2.34
C GLU A 210 21.81 21.87 -3.71
N ASN A 211 21.12 22.03 -4.85
CA ASN A 211 21.83 21.99 -6.12
C ASN A 211 21.16 22.80 -7.23
N ARG A 212 21.87 23.79 -7.75
CA ARG A 212 21.48 24.53 -8.95
C ARG A 212 21.47 23.71 -10.26
N SER A 213 21.94 22.45 -10.27
CA SER A 213 22.04 21.67 -11.51
C SER A 213 21.87 20.16 -11.41
N ALA A 214 21.66 19.55 -10.24
CA ALA A 214 21.72 18.08 -10.08
C ALA A 214 20.40 17.42 -9.71
N PHE A 215 19.32 18.16 -9.51
CA PHE A 215 18.00 17.57 -9.27
C PHE A 215 17.04 17.96 -10.38
N PRO A 216 16.40 16.96 -10.99
CA PRO A 216 15.31 17.22 -11.93
C PRO A 216 14.24 18.06 -11.25
N THR A 217 13.60 18.92 -12.00
CA THR A 217 12.45 19.70 -11.56
C THR A 217 11.43 18.78 -10.90
N SER A 218 10.83 19.21 -9.80
CA SER A 218 9.78 18.47 -9.09
C SER A 218 8.44 19.16 -9.33
N GLN A 219 7.39 18.39 -9.59
CA GLN A 219 6.02 18.89 -9.70
C GLN A 219 5.21 18.50 -8.48
N LEU A 220 4.23 19.35 -8.13
CA LEU A 220 3.18 19.00 -7.17
C LEU A 220 1.92 18.65 -7.95
N THR A 221 1.18 17.67 -7.48
CA THR A 221 -0.12 17.31 -8.03
C THR A 221 -1.07 16.86 -6.93
N GLU A 222 -2.33 17.25 -7.03
CA GLU A 222 -3.42 16.74 -6.20
C GLU A 222 -4.16 15.56 -6.86
N ARG A 223 -3.72 15.14 -8.07
CA ARG A 223 -4.39 14.14 -8.90
C ARG A 223 -3.74 12.76 -8.81
N PRO A 224 -4.45 11.75 -8.29
CA PRO A 224 -3.95 10.37 -8.21
C PRO A 224 -3.74 9.72 -9.59
N ASP A 225 -4.51 10.10 -10.61
CA ASP A 225 -4.35 9.60 -11.98
C ASP A 225 -3.06 10.11 -12.63
N LYS A 226 -2.70 11.39 -12.42
CA LYS A 226 -1.44 11.96 -12.88
C LYS A 226 -0.25 11.33 -12.16
N ALA A 227 -0.33 11.15 -10.83
CA ALA A 227 0.70 10.45 -10.08
C ALA A 227 0.89 8.99 -10.57
N ALA A 228 -0.21 8.28 -10.89
CA ALA A 228 -0.13 6.94 -11.46
C ALA A 228 0.50 6.92 -12.85
N ALA A 229 0.18 7.89 -13.72
CA ALA A 229 0.81 8.04 -15.03
C ALA A 229 2.32 8.28 -14.90
N ASP A 230 2.74 9.19 -14.02
CA ASP A 230 4.14 9.48 -13.74
C ASP A 230 4.91 8.23 -13.24
N LEU A 231 4.30 7.41 -12.39
CA LEU A 231 4.88 6.14 -11.94
C LEU A 231 5.08 5.15 -13.09
N LEU A 232 4.13 5.06 -14.03
CA LEU A 232 4.22 4.20 -15.22
C LEU A 232 5.31 4.69 -16.19
N GLU A 233 5.68 5.98 -16.13
CA GLU A 233 6.82 6.55 -16.87
C GLU A 233 8.17 6.36 -16.14
N GLY A 234 8.18 5.69 -14.97
CA GLY A 234 9.40 5.45 -14.18
C GLY A 234 9.80 6.58 -13.23
N LYS A 235 8.92 7.58 -13.04
CA LYS A 235 9.12 8.63 -12.04
C LYS A 235 8.89 8.12 -10.62
N ILE A 236 9.30 8.92 -9.65
CA ILE A 236 9.10 8.66 -8.22
C ILE A 236 8.05 9.61 -7.69
N ILE A 237 7.12 9.09 -6.91
CA ILE A 237 6.12 9.89 -6.19
C ILE A 237 6.48 9.92 -4.71
N ILE A 238 6.39 11.09 -4.09
CA ILE A 238 6.51 11.25 -2.64
C ILE A 238 5.16 11.73 -2.11
N LEU A 239 4.59 10.97 -1.18
CA LEU A 239 3.44 11.38 -0.39
C LEU A 239 3.91 11.84 0.99
N VAL A 240 3.27 12.85 1.53
CA VAL A 240 3.52 13.40 2.86
C VAL A 240 2.21 13.37 3.64
N ASP A 241 2.24 12.84 4.85
CA ASP A 241 1.06 12.83 5.72
C ASP A 241 0.61 14.26 6.07
N ALA A 242 -0.68 14.43 6.28
CA ALA A 242 -1.33 15.74 6.44
C ALA A 242 -1.21 16.68 5.21
N SER A 243 -0.90 16.14 4.01
CA SER A 243 -0.82 16.95 2.78
C SER A 243 -1.66 16.34 1.65
N PRO A 244 -2.53 17.13 0.99
CA PRO A 244 -3.31 16.67 -0.17
C PRO A 244 -2.51 16.74 -1.49
N LEU A 245 -1.19 16.93 -1.41
CA LEU A 245 -0.33 17.07 -2.57
C LEU A 245 0.72 15.96 -2.60
N ALA A 246 0.91 15.37 -3.77
CA ALA A 246 2.03 14.48 -4.07
C ALA A 246 3.14 15.23 -4.81
N ILE A 247 4.39 14.85 -4.57
CA ILE A 247 5.56 15.36 -5.30
C ILE A 247 5.97 14.33 -6.33
N SER A 248 6.02 14.71 -7.61
CA SER A 248 6.52 13.88 -8.71
C SER A 248 7.95 14.26 -9.08
N LEU A 249 8.84 13.28 -9.27
CA LEU A 249 10.26 13.41 -9.55
C LEU A 249 10.69 12.39 -10.61
N PRO A 250 11.43 12.77 -11.66
CA PRO A 250 11.64 14.12 -12.20
C PRO A 250 10.36 14.64 -12.87
N SER A 251 10.26 15.95 -13.02
CA SER A 251 9.13 16.55 -13.76
C SER A 251 9.45 16.66 -15.23
#